data_36ab669905480d0eae88e2227dd116fa
#
_entry.id   36ab669905480d0eae88e2227dd116fa
#
_cell.length_a   1.000
_cell.length_b   1.000
_cell.length_c   1.000
_cell.angle_alpha   90.00
_cell.angle_beta   90.00
_cell.angle_gamma   90.00
#
_symmetry.space_group_name_H-M   'P 1'
#
loop_
_entity.id
_entity.type
_entity.pdbx_description
1 polymer ?
#
loop_
_entity_poly.entity_id
_entity_poly.type
_entity_poly.pdbx_seq_one_letter_code
_entity_poly.pdbx_strand_id
1 'polypeptide(L)'
;MQVVMGIDPGAANLGFGIVRLEGSHMVALDGGVVETPADLPMERRLERIHRSLSELLAWHEPKAMAIEDIYFGKNVRSAMAVGQASGIAMLAAAERGVKCFAYTPQAIKMAVCGSGNAGKKQVQRMVGTLLGLPEPPSPDHAADALAVAICHGGGAGRREAVEAATAARERVA
;
A
#
# COMPACT_ATOMS: atom_id res chain seq x y z
N MET A 1 -19.65 4.46 -1.70
CA MET A 1 -18.82 3.80 -0.68
C MET A 1 -17.81 2.92 -1.40
N GLN A 2 -16.51 3.11 -1.16
CA GLN A 2 -15.44 2.39 -1.84
C GLN A 2 -14.42 1.91 -0.81
N VAL A 3 -13.96 0.67 -0.92
CA VAL A 3 -12.88 0.11 -0.09
C VAL A 3 -11.59 0.14 -0.91
N VAL A 4 -10.50 0.57 -0.28
CA VAL A 4 -9.15 0.62 -0.84
C VAL A 4 -8.21 -0.18 0.05
N MET A 5 -7.38 -1.00 -0.56
CA MET A 5 -6.29 -1.71 0.11
C MET A 5 -4.98 -0.99 -0.17
N GLY A 6 -4.28 -0.57 0.86
CA GLY A 6 -2.91 -0.03 0.78
C GLY A 6 -1.89 -1.10 1.10
N ILE A 7 -0.77 -1.07 0.40
CA ILE A 7 0.35 -2.01 0.55
C ILE A 7 1.67 -1.25 0.73
N ASP A 8 2.38 -1.57 1.79
CA ASP A 8 3.81 -1.26 1.98
C ASP A 8 4.60 -2.55 1.72
N PRO A 9 5.22 -2.71 0.52
CA PRO A 9 5.76 -3.98 0.11
C PRO A 9 7.11 -4.29 0.77
N GLY A 10 7.20 -5.43 1.41
CA GLY A 10 8.43 -5.99 1.96
C GLY A 10 8.38 -7.52 2.02
N ALA A 11 9.46 -8.20 1.66
CA ALA A 11 9.47 -9.66 1.68
C ALA A 11 9.52 -10.23 3.11
N ALA A 12 10.11 -9.53 4.07
CA ALA A 12 10.11 -9.93 5.48
C ALA A 12 8.84 -9.52 6.21
N ASN A 13 8.44 -8.27 5.97
CA ASN A 13 7.27 -7.64 6.57
C ASN A 13 6.55 -6.89 5.46
N LEU A 14 5.39 -7.38 5.04
CA LEU A 14 4.53 -6.68 4.11
C LEU A 14 3.41 -6.03 4.91
N GLY A 15 3.37 -4.69 4.92
CA GLY A 15 2.28 -3.93 5.51
C GLY A 15 1.04 -3.95 4.64
N PHE A 16 -0.15 -4.10 5.26
CA PHE A 16 -1.42 -3.88 4.60
C PHE A 16 -2.31 -2.96 5.43
N GLY A 17 -3.16 -2.20 4.73
CA GLY A 17 -4.15 -1.34 5.37
C GLY A 17 -5.41 -1.27 4.53
N ILE A 18 -6.56 -1.45 5.15
CA ILE A 18 -7.88 -1.42 4.48
C ILE A 18 -8.62 -0.19 4.94
N VAL A 19 -8.96 0.68 4.00
CA VAL A 19 -9.64 1.95 4.27
C VAL A 19 -10.93 2.01 3.46
N ARG A 20 -12.02 2.35 4.14
CA ARG A 20 -13.30 2.64 3.52
C ARG A 20 -13.45 4.14 3.33
N LEU A 21 -13.83 4.53 2.12
CA LEU A 21 -14.07 5.91 1.72
C LEU A 21 -15.57 6.20 1.75
N GLU A 22 -15.98 7.19 2.55
CA GLU A 22 -17.37 7.62 2.74
C GLU A 22 -17.48 9.13 2.50
N GLY A 23 -17.60 9.53 1.23
CA GLY A 23 -17.55 10.96 0.86
C GLY A 23 -16.18 11.56 1.21
N SER A 24 -16.16 12.51 2.13
CA SER A 24 -14.92 13.13 2.65
C SER A 24 -14.31 12.39 3.85
N HIS A 25 -15.01 11.39 4.40
CA HIS A 25 -14.54 10.62 5.55
C HIS A 25 -13.84 9.34 5.13
N MET A 26 -12.83 8.97 5.89
CA MET A 26 -12.06 7.74 5.72
C MET A 26 -12.10 6.96 7.02
N VAL A 27 -12.36 5.66 6.95
CA VAL A 27 -12.43 4.77 8.11
C VAL A 27 -11.52 3.59 7.90
N ALA A 28 -10.63 3.32 8.86
CA ALA A 28 -9.84 2.10 8.85
C ALA A 28 -10.76 0.91 9.16
N LEU A 29 -10.76 -0.09 8.29
CA LEU A 29 -11.47 -1.34 8.51
C LEU A 29 -10.54 -2.41 9.08
N ASP A 30 -9.28 -2.41 8.63
CA ASP A 30 -8.27 -3.38 9.01
C ASP A 30 -6.87 -2.83 8.73
N GLY A 31 -5.85 -3.39 9.34
CA GLY A 31 -4.46 -3.07 9.08
C GLY A 31 -3.52 -3.95 9.88
N GLY A 32 -2.42 -4.32 9.26
CA GLY A 32 -1.48 -5.23 9.89
C GLY A 32 -0.25 -5.50 9.05
N VAL A 33 0.46 -6.56 9.39
CA VAL A 33 1.68 -7.00 8.73
C VAL A 33 1.60 -8.49 8.42
N VAL A 34 1.91 -8.85 7.19
CA VAL A 34 2.19 -10.24 6.81
C VAL A 34 3.68 -10.49 7.03
N GLU A 35 3.99 -11.21 8.09
CA GLU A 35 5.36 -11.57 8.44
C GLU A 35 5.77 -12.88 7.79
N THR A 36 7.01 -12.92 7.28
CA THR A 36 7.59 -14.14 6.75
C THR A 36 8.93 -14.43 7.44
N PRO A 37 9.15 -15.64 7.98
CA PRO A 37 10.41 -16.02 8.63
C PRO A 37 11.61 -15.85 7.71
N ALA A 38 12.72 -15.35 8.25
CA ALA A 38 13.93 -15.07 7.47
C ALA A 38 14.66 -16.34 7.00
N ASP A 39 14.43 -17.46 7.67
CA ASP A 39 14.97 -18.79 7.36
C ASP A 39 14.23 -19.52 6.24
N LEU A 40 13.03 -19.03 5.85
CA LEU A 40 12.34 -19.59 4.72
C LEU A 40 12.98 -19.14 3.39
N PRO A 41 13.06 -20.04 2.40
CA PRO A 41 13.49 -19.66 1.05
C PRO A 41 12.47 -18.67 0.42
N MET A 42 12.95 -17.85 -0.50
CA MET A 42 12.17 -16.70 -1.02
C MET A 42 10.84 -17.16 -1.63
N GLU A 43 10.82 -18.23 -2.40
CA GLU A 43 9.60 -18.76 -3.02
C GLU A 43 8.51 -19.10 -1.99
N ARG A 44 8.88 -19.61 -0.80
CA ARG A 44 7.94 -19.90 0.29
C ARG A 44 7.46 -18.64 1.00
N ARG A 45 8.32 -17.64 1.09
CA ARG A 45 7.92 -16.31 1.61
C ARG A 45 6.92 -15.66 0.68
N LEU A 46 7.16 -15.69 -0.62
CA LEU A 46 6.25 -15.13 -1.63
C LEU A 46 4.92 -15.89 -1.68
N GLU A 47 4.93 -17.22 -1.59
CA GLU A 47 3.72 -18.04 -1.47
C GLU A 47 2.89 -17.64 -0.24
N ARG A 48 3.52 -17.44 0.91
CA ARG A 48 2.83 -17.01 2.12
C ARG A 48 2.20 -15.62 1.96
N ILE A 49 2.93 -14.67 1.38
CA ILE A 49 2.42 -13.33 1.08
C ILE A 49 1.22 -13.43 0.14
N HIS A 50 1.33 -14.17 -0.96
CA HIS A 50 0.24 -14.36 -1.92
C HIS A 50 -1.03 -14.89 -1.27
N ARG A 51 -0.91 -15.96 -0.48
CA ARG A 51 -2.04 -16.57 0.23
C ARG A 51 -2.72 -15.58 1.18
N SER A 52 -1.95 -14.90 2.04
CA SER A 52 -2.50 -13.91 2.97
C SER A 52 -3.18 -12.76 2.26
N LEU A 53 -2.58 -12.23 1.19
CA LEU A 53 -3.21 -11.16 0.40
C LEU A 53 -4.47 -11.64 -0.32
N SER A 54 -4.49 -12.86 -0.83
CA SER A 54 -5.68 -13.45 -1.47
C SER A 54 -6.84 -13.60 -0.49
N GLU A 55 -6.56 -13.97 0.77
CA GLU A 55 -7.56 -14.04 1.85
C GLU A 55 -8.10 -12.65 2.20
N LEU A 56 -7.21 -11.66 2.38
CA LEU A 56 -7.60 -10.27 2.67
C LEU A 56 -8.43 -9.64 1.53
N LEU A 57 -8.04 -9.89 0.28
CA LEU A 57 -8.77 -9.43 -0.91
C LEU A 57 -10.16 -10.07 -1.00
N ALA A 58 -10.28 -11.36 -0.62
CA ALA A 58 -11.58 -12.05 -0.57
C ALA A 58 -12.49 -11.50 0.51
N TRP A 59 -11.93 -11.20 1.67
CA TRP A 59 -12.70 -10.73 2.83
C TRP A 59 -13.19 -9.29 2.68
N HIS A 60 -12.31 -8.40 2.22
CA HIS A 60 -12.60 -6.97 2.18
C HIS A 60 -13.13 -6.47 0.84
N GLU A 61 -12.99 -7.24 -0.23
CA GLU A 61 -13.42 -6.93 -1.61
C GLU A 61 -13.09 -5.49 -2.06
N PRO A 62 -11.80 -5.04 -1.92
CA PRO A 62 -11.43 -3.69 -2.26
C PRO A 62 -11.62 -3.42 -3.76
N LYS A 63 -11.99 -2.19 -4.11
CA LYS A 63 -12.15 -1.76 -5.51
C LYS A 63 -10.84 -1.30 -6.14
N ALA A 64 -9.84 -1.03 -5.33
CA ALA A 64 -8.49 -0.64 -5.76
C ALA A 64 -7.45 -1.13 -4.74
N MET A 65 -6.26 -1.44 -5.24
CA MET A 65 -5.05 -1.65 -4.46
C MET A 65 -4.09 -0.52 -4.74
N ALA A 66 -3.65 0.18 -3.69
CA ALA A 66 -2.64 1.21 -3.74
C ALA A 66 -1.33 0.63 -3.19
N ILE A 67 -0.23 0.79 -3.91
CA ILE A 67 1.07 0.20 -3.55
C ILE A 67 2.10 1.31 -3.48
N GLU A 68 2.93 1.34 -2.42
CA GLU A 68 4.08 2.23 -2.39
C GLU A 68 5.09 1.81 -3.45
N ASP A 69 5.51 2.78 -4.27
CA ASP A 69 6.45 2.54 -5.35
C ASP A 69 7.87 2.33 -4.82
N ILE A 70 8.61 1.46 -5.49
CA ILE A 70 9.95 1.07 -5.07
C ILE A 70 10.92 2.18 -5.48
N TYR A 71 11.58 2.77 -4.49
CA TYR A 71 12.73 3.61 -4.76
C TYR A 71 14.00 2.76 -4.73
N PHE A 72 14.69 2.66 -5.87
CA PHE A 72 15.98 1.97 -5.95
C PHE A 72 17.03 2.74 -5.15
N GLY A 73 17.18 2.37 -3.88
CA GLY A 73 18.26 2.84 -3.04
C GLY A 73 19.59 2.14 -3.35
N LYS A 74 20.64 2.43 -2.58
CA LYS A 74 21.98 1.86 -2.76
C LYS A 74 22.06 0.33 -2.58
N ASN A 75 21.04 -0.30 -1.97
CA ASN A 75 21.02 -1.74 -1.71
C ASN A 75 20.10 -2.48 -2.71
N VAL A 76 20.70 -2.98 -3.78
CA VAL A 76 20.02 -3.71 -4.87
C VAL A 76 19.31 -4.97 -4.36
N ARG A 77 19.89 -5.71 -3.41
CA ARG A 77 19.29 -6.94 -2.89
C ARG A 77 17.98 -6.66 -2.15
N SER A 78 17.94 -5.61 -1.35
CA SER A 78 16.71 -5.18 -0.67
C SER A 78 15.67 -4.71 -1.68
N ALA A 79 16.05 -3.93 -2.69
CA ALA A 79 15.15 -3.48 -3.74
C ALA A 79 14.54 -4.66 -4.53
N MET A 80 15.32 -5.69 -4.85
CA MET A 80 14.80 -6.90 -5.50
C MET A 80 13.76 -7.63 -4.63
N ALA A 81 14.02 -7.80 -3.33
CA ALA A 81 13.08 -8.46 -2.42
C ALA A 81 11.76 -7.67 -2.28
N VAL A 82 11.83 -6.34 -2.23
CA VAL A 82 10.66 -5.46 -2.25
C VAL A 82 9.91 -5.58 -3.58
N GLY A 83 10.63 -5.59 -4.72
CA GLY A 83 10.04 -5.76 -6.05
C GLY A 83 9.31 -7.11 -6.21
N GLN A 84 9.89 -8.19 -5.69
CA GLN A 84 9.24 -9.50 -5.69
C GLN A 84 7.95 -9.48 -4.87
N ALA A 85 7.96 -8.90 -3.66
CA ALA A 85 6.76 -8.78 -2.83
C ALA A 85 5.68 -7.90 -3.49
N SER A 86 6.08 -6.79 -4.11
CA SER A 86 5.19 -5.92 -4.88
C SER A 86 4.56 -6.65 -6.07
N GLY A 87 5.34 -7.41 -6.82
CA GLY A 87 4.85 -8.22 -7.94
C GLY A 87 3.81 -9.27 -7.51
N ILE A 88 4.04 -9.91 -6.37
CA ILE A 88 3.09 -10.87 -5.78
C ILE A 88 1.79 -10.17 -5.34
N ALA A 89 1.88 -8.97 -4.76
CA ALA A 89 0.70 -8.20 -4.40
C ALA A 89 -0.13 -7.82 -5.64
N MET A 90 0.52 -7.39 -6.71
CA MET A 90 -0.14 -7.08 -7.99
C MET A 90 -0.79 -8.33 -8.60
N LEU A 91 -0.13 -9.49 -8.54
CA LEU A 91 -0.68 -10.75 -9.04
C LEU A 91 -1.96 -11.12 -8.27
N ALA A 92 -1.92 -11.11 -6.95
CA ALA A 92 -3.09 -11.43 -6.11
C ALA A 92 -4.28 -10.48 -6.40
N ALA A 93 -4.00 -9.19 -6.63
CA ALA A 93 -5.02 -8.22 -7.02
C ALA A 93 -5.58 -8.50 -8.43
N ALA A 94 -4.72 -8.80 -9.40
CA ALA A 94 -5.11 -9.07 -10.78
C ALA A 94 -6.00 -10.31 -10.90
N GLU A 95 -5.72 -11.39 -10.16
CA GLU A 95 -6.54 -12.61 -10.10
C GLU A 95 -7.98 -12.34 -9.65
N ARG A 96 -8.21 -11.22 -8.94
CA ARG A 96 -9.52 -10.79 -8.47
C ARG A 96 -10.09 -9.59 -9.25
N GLY A 97 -9.43 -9.18 -10.32
CA GLY A 97 -9.84 -8.03 -11.13
C GLY A 97 -9.71 -6.68 -10.41
N VAL A 98 -8.92 -6.62 -9.32
CA VAL A 98 -8.66 -5.39 -8.56
C VAL A 98 -7.56 -4.59 -9.25
N LYS A 99 -7.82 -3.32 -9.54
CA LYS A 99 -6.83 -2.43 -10.17
C LYS A 99 -5.77 -1.98 -9.17
N CYS A 100 -4.50 -1.99 -9.61
CA CYS A 100 -3.36 -1.51 -8.83
C CYS A 100 -2.92 -0.12 -9.27
N PHE A 101 -2.51 0.70 -8.28
CA PHE A 101 -2.00 2.06 -8.46
C PHE A 101 -0.74 2.23 -7.63
N ALA A 102 0.33 2.73 -8.24
CA ALA A 102 1.60 2.97 -7.56
C ALA A 102 1.72 4.44 -7.11
N TYR A 103 2.30 4.66 -5.94
CA TYR A 103 2.49 5.98 -5.34
C TYR A 103 3.90 6.13 -4.80
N THR A 104 4.55 7.26 -5.14
CA THR A 104 5.88 7.56 -4.58
C THR A 104 5.77 7.91 -3.09
N PRO A 105 6.85 7.66 -2.28
CA PRO A 105 6.89 8.06 -0.88
C PRO A 105 6.58 9.54 -0.65
N GLN A 106 7.01 10.41 -1.58
CA GLN A 106 6.73 11.85 -1.50
C GLN A 106 5.26 12.18 -1.74
N ALA A 107 4.60 11.51 -2.72
CA ALA A 107 3.17 11.67 -2.97
C ALA A 107 2.34 11.23 -1.75
N ILE A 108 2.71 10.10 -1.12
CA ILE A 108 2.06 9.61 0.10
C ILE A 108 2.19 10.63 1.23
N LYS A 109 3.39 11.13 1.52
CA LYS A 109 3.64 12.14 2.56
C LYS A 109 2.89 13.45 2.27
N MET A 110 2.87 13.88 1.03
CA MET A 110 2.12 15.07 0.61
C MET A 110 0.63 14.89 0.84
N ALA A 111 0.06 13.74 0.48
CA ALA A 111 -1.36 13.47 0.65
C ALA A 111 -1.78 13.39 2.13
N VAL A 112 -0.93 12.79 2.98
CA VAL A 112 -1.22 12.59 4.41
C VAL A 112 -0.92 13.83 5.26
N CYS A 113 0.21 14.50 5.00
CA CYS A 113 0.74 15.57 5.86
C CYS A 113 0.74 16.96 5.20
N GLY A 114 0.40 17.07 3.91
CA GLY A 114 0.58 18.30 3.15
C GLY A 114 2.04 18.68 2.87
N SER A 115 3.00 17.79 3.15
CA SER A 115 4.43 18.00 2.95
C SER A 115 5.13 16.71 2.57
N GLY A 116 5.82 16.69 1.43
CA GLY A 116 6.61 15.54 0.98
C GLY A 116 7.84 15.22 1.84
N ASN A 117 8.24 16.16 2.72
CA ASN A 117 9.37 16.01 3.65
C ASN A 117 8.95 15.59 5.07
N ALA A 118 7.67 15.21 5.26
CA ALA A 118 7.17 14.80 6.57
C ALA A 118 7.98 13.62 7.14
N GLY A 119 8.28 13.69 8.43
CA GLY A 119 8.97 12.63 9.15
C GLY A 119 8.03 11.47 9.47
N LYS A 120 8.59 10.26 9.68
CA LYS A 120 7.83 9.03 9.91
C LYS A 120 6.79 9.15 11.04
N LYS A 121 7.20 9.66 12.21
CA LYS A 121 6.28 9.87 13.35
C LYS A 121 5.16 10.88 13.05
N GLN A 122 5.41 11.84 12.18
CA GLN A 122 4.40 12.80 11.74
C GLN A 122 3.37 12.11 10.86
N VAL A 123 3.81 11.29 9.91
CA VAL A 123 2.92 10.50 9.04
C VAL A 123 2.04 9.58 9.89
N GLN A 124 2.61 8.80 10.83
CA GLN A 124 1.83 7.92 11.70
C GLN A 124 0.73 8.66 12.49
N ARG A 125 1.08 9.80 13.09
CA ARG A 125 0.10 10.63 13.83
C ARG A 125 -1.01 11.14 12.92
N MET A 126 -0.65 11.62 11.73
CA MET A 126 -1.64 12.12 10.77
C MET A 126 -2.55 11.00 10.24
N VAL A 127 -2.01 9.80 9.99
CA VAL A 127 -2.83 8.63 9.64
C VAL A 127 -3.86 8.35 10.72
N GLY A 128 -3.45 8.32 12.00
CA GLY A 128 -4.37 8.15 13.11
C GLY A 128 -5.46 9.23 13.14
N THR A 129 -5.10 10.49 12.96
CA THR A 129 -6.04 11.62 12.92
C THR A 129 -7.03 11.51 11.76
N LEU A 130 -6.55 11.24 10.55
CA LEU A 130 -7.38 11.17 9.32
C LEU A 130 -8.35 9.99 9.36
N LEU A 131 -7.99 8.89 10.02
CA LEU A 131 -8.83 7.71 10.16
C LEU A 131 -9.65 7.69 11.47
N GLY A 132 -9.54 8.72 12.31
CA GLY A 132 -10.26 8.81 13.58
C GLY A 132 -9.85 7.74 14.60
N LEU A 133 -8.61 7.25 14.53
CA LEU A 133 -8.11 6.24 15.46
C LEU A 133 -7.78 6.86 16.83
N PRO A 134 -8.00 6.15 17.95
CA PRO A 134 -7.70 6.64 19.30
C PRO A 134 -6.20 6.83 19.53
N GLU A 135 -5.36 6.06 18.82
CA GLU A 135 -3.90 6.12 18.88
C GLU A 135 -3.31 5.99 17.47
N PRO A 136 -2.08 6.50 17.23
CA PRO A 136 -1.39 6.27 15.96
C PRO A 136 -1.28 4.77 15.65
N PRO A 137 -1.53 4.34 14.40
CA PRO A 137 -1.51 2.92 14.05
C PRO A 137 -0.12 2.30 14.25
N SER A 138 -0.11 1.04 14.69
CA SER A 138 1.08 0.23 14.92
C SER A 138 0.81 -1.20 14.42
N PRO A 139 1.82 -1.95 13.96
CA PRO A 139 3.23 -1.54 13.78
C PRO A 139 3.45 -0.59 12.59
N ASP A 140 4.69 -0.11 12.44
CA ASP A 140 5.07 0.88 11.42
C ASP A 140 4.61 0.54 10.00
N HIS A 141 4.83 -0.71 9.55
CA HIS A 141 4.41 -1.16 8.21
C HIS A 141 2.89 -1.12 8.00
N ALA A 142 2.08 -1.33 9.05
CA ALA A 142 0.63 -1.16 8.96
C ALA A 142 0.26 0.32 8.81
N ALA A 143 0.95 1.21 9.53
CA ALA A 143 0.76 2.65 9.41
C ALA A 143 1.14 3.17 8.02
N ASP A 144 2.26 2.68 7.47
CA ASP A 144 2.72 3.04 6.14
C ASP A 144 1.71 2.56 5.07
N ALA A 145 1.20 1.34 5.16
CA ALA A 145 0.18 0.82 4.26
C ALA A 145 -1.15 1.60 4.35
N LEU A 146 -1.59 1.98 5.55
CA LEU A 146 -2.76 2.85 5.73
C LEU A 146 -2.55 4.22 5.09
N ALA A 147 -1.33 4.79 5.18
CA ALA A 147 -0.98 6.04 4.52
C ALA A 147 -1.09 5.93 3.00
N VAL A 148 -0.67 4.80 2.41
CA VAL A 148 -0.82 4.52 0.97
C VAL A 148 -2.30 4.47 0.57
N ALA A 149 -3.16 3.83 1.36
CA ALA A 149 -4.60 3.78 1.11
C ALA A 149 -5.24 5.18 1.19
N ILE A 150 -4.85 6.00 2.18
CA ILE A 150 -5.29 7.40 2.31
C ILE A 150 -4.86 8.22 1.08
N CYS A 151 -3.64 8.05 0.60
CA CYS A 151 -3.14 8.73 -0.59
C CYS A 151 -4.03 8.45 -1.81
N HIS A 152 -4.44 7.20 -2.01
CA HIS A 152 -5.38 6.84 -3.08
C HIS A 152 -6.77 7.44 -2.87
N GLY A 153 -7.24 7.47 -1.64
CA GLY A 153 -8.54 8.05 -1.27
C GLY A 153 -8.61 9.58 -1.46
N GLY A 154 -7.48 10.27 -1.25
CA GLY A 154 -7.33 11.69 -1.52
C GLY A 154 -7.32 11.97 -3.03
N GLY A 155 -8.29 12.72 -3.55
CA GLY A 155 -8.54 12.90 -4.99
C GLY A 155 -7.34 13.38 -5.84
N ALA A 156 -6.31 13.99 -5.26
CA ALA A 156 -5.10 14.43 -5.97
C ALA A 156 -4.18 13.25 -6.32
N GLY A 157 -3.87 12.38 -5.37
CA GLY A 157 -3.02 11.22 -5.60
C GLY A 157 -3.61 10.23 -6.60
N ARG A 158 -4.94 10.04 -6.55
CA ARG A 158 -5.64 9.19 -7.53
C ARG A 158 -5.56 9.73 -8.96
N ARG A 159 -5.63 11.04 -9.17
CA ARG A 159 -5.51 11.64 -10.51
C ARG A 159 -4.11 11.41 -11.08
N GLU A 160 -3.07 11.69 -10.30
CA GLU A 160 -1.67 11.50 -10.72
C GLU A 160 -1.38 10.04 -11.09
N ALA A 161 -1.84 9.07 -10.28
CA ALA A 161 -1.66 7.65 -10.56
C ALA A 161 -2.43 7.17 -11.80
N VAL A 162 -3.63 7.70 -12.06
CA VAL A 162 -4.40 7.39 -13.28
C VAL A 162 -3.70 7.95 -14.50
N GLU A 163 -3.21 9.18 -14.44
CA GLU A 163 -2.46 9.82 -15.54
C GLU A 163 -1.17 9.06 -15.86
N ALA A 164 -0.40 8.66 -14.84
CA ALA A 164 0.82 7.86 -15.02
C ALA A 164 0.53 6.50 -15.64
N ALA A 165 -0.53 5.80 -15.20
CA ALA A 165 -0.94 4.52 -15.75
C ALA A 165 -1.40 4.63 -17.22
N THR A 166 -2.07 5.73 -17.58
CA THR A 166 -2.50 6.00 -18.96
C THR A 166 -1.30 6.26 -19.86
N ALA A 167 -0.37 7.11 -19.44
CA ALA A 167 0.85 7.42 -20.18
C ALA A 167 1.76 6.19 -20.37
N ALA A 168 1.81 5.29 -19.38
CA ALA A 168 2.55 4.04 -19.51
C ALA A 168 1.95 3.09 -20.56
N ARG A 169 0.62 3.02 -20.66
CA ARG A 169 -0.08 2.21 -21.68
C ARG A 169 0.13 2.75 -23.10
N GLU A 170 0.12 4.07 -23.29
CA GLU A 170 0.36 4.72 -24.57
C GLU A 170 1.80 4.52 -25.10
N ARG A 171 2.78 4.28 -24.20
CA ARG A 171 4.17 3.99 -24.58
C ARG A 171 4.43 2.55 -25.02
N VAL A 172 3.52 1.65 -24.74
CA VAL A 172 3.64 0.19 -25.03
C VAL A 172 2.78 -0.21 -26.24
N ALA A 173 1.86 0.66 -26.65
CA ALA A 173 1.04 0.50 -27.86
C ALA A 173 1.73 1.08 -29.10
#